data_d1d656df73078ee7a6eabc5862c654ea
#
_entry.id   d1d656df73078ee7a6eabc5862c654ea
#
_cell.length_a   1.000
_cell.length_b   1.000
_cell.length_c   1.000
_cell.angle_alpha   90.00
_cell.angle_beta   90.00
_cell.angle_gamma   90.00
#
_symmetry.space_group_name_H-M   'P 1'
#
loop_
_entity.id
_entity.type
_entity.pdbx_description
1 polymer ?
#
loop_
_entity_poly.entity_id
_entity_poly.type
_entity_poly.pdbx_seq_one_letter_code
_entity_poly.pdbx_strand_id
1 'polypeptide(L)'
;MTIKDNSQLFPLAKQQVNMRSVLAVMNAAEQLRDASSELIPSLLRECKKIDWIYNPLEYAWAPHAEWIRRFSGNGATTLLVGMNPGHGMGNTGVPFGCPEQVRDLLEITNLEVHQPNPLHPKRPVLGLKCPKPEISGRRIWSSLAQRYGSAHLISQTIYIVNHCPLWMFNQSGKNITPDKLTGPATQCLGSICNDHLLAVVDAMSIKRVIGIGRYAQRQVDALFKNLELGWVPHPSPASPFANRNGGADWRRAFEMVLEH
;
A
#
# COMPACT_ATOMS: atom_id res chain seq x y z
N MET A 1 -28.32 33.96 31.73
CA MET A 1 -26.93 33.73 31.29
C MET A 1 -26.89 32.35 30.66
N THR A 2 -27.08 32.28 29.36
CA THR A 2 -27.31 31.05 28.60
C THR A 2 -25.96 30.42 28.22
N ILE A 3 -25.68 29.24 28.74
CA ILE A 3 -24.49 28.45 28.39
C ILE A 3 -24.68 28.03 26.95
N LYS A 4 -23.88 28.56 26.02
CA LYS A 4 -23.83 28.10 24.64
C LYS A 4 -23.24 26.68 24.62
N ASP A 5 -24.06 25.79 24.11
CA ASP A 5 -23.75 24.41 23.89
C ASP A 5 -22.51 24.26 22.97
N ASN A 6 -21.42 23.77 23.54
CA ASN A 6 -20.13 23.52 22.87
C ASN A 6 -20.10 22.23 22.05
N SER A 7 -21.23 21.50 21.94
CA SER A 7 -21.30 20.18 21.28
C SER A 7 -21.14 20.22 19.76
N GLN A 8 -21.37 21.39 19.13
CA GLN A 8 -21.25 21.55 17.67
C GLN A 8 -19.84 21.88 17.15
N LEU A 9 -18.91 22.30 18.01
CA LEU A 9 -17.54 22.64 17.61
C LEU A 9 -16.63 21.42 17.43
N PHE A 10 -16.92 20.32 18.14
CA PHE A 10 -16.11 19.10 18.06
C PHE A 10 -16.17 18.37 16.69
N PRO A 11 -17.32 18.25 16.01
CA PRO A 11 -17.36 17.64 14.69
C PRO A 11 -16.59 18.42 13.63
N LEU A 12 -16.66 19.75 13.65
CA LEU A 12 -15.97 20.61 12.69
C LEU A 12 -14.44 20.55 12.83
N ALA A 13 -13.93 20.54 14.05
CA ALA A 13 -12.49 20.42 14.30
C ALA A 13 -11.96 19.04 13.87
N LYS A 14 -12.70 17.96 14.13
CA LYS A 14 -12.38 16.61 13.73
C LYS A 14 -12.38 16.45 12.20
N GLN A 15 -13.34 17.06 11.52
CA GLN A 15 -13.46 17.07 10.07
C GLN A 15 -12.31 17.84 9.39
N GLN A 16 -11.87 18.97 9.95
CA GLN A 16 -10.71 19.72 9.46
C GLN A 16 -9.39 18.96 9.62
N VAL A 17 -9.18 18.27 10.73
CA VAL A 17 -8.00 17.43 10.96
C VAL A 17 -7.97 16.29 9.94
N ASN A 18 -9.08 15.63 9.71
CA ASN A 18 -9.21 14.57 8.70
C ASN A 18 -8.83 15.05 7.30
N MET A 19 -9.33 16.21 6.90
CA MET A 19 -9.04 16.79 5.57
C MET A 19 -7.56 17.16 5.41
N ARG A 20 -6.91 17.69 6.44
CA ARG A 20 -5.47 17.98 6.41
C ARG A 20 -4.64 16.73 6.23
N SER A 21 -4.95 15.66 6.96
CA SER A 21 -4.27 14.37 6.81
C SER A 21 -4.45 13.81 5.39
N VAL A 22 -5.67 13.83 4.86
CA VAL A 22 -5.96 13.37 3.50
C VAL A 22 -5.15 14.15 2.46
N LEU A 23 -5.13 15.47 2.54
CA LEU A 23 -4.37 16.32 1.60
C LEU A 23 -2.86 16.07 1.72
N ALA A 24 -2.32 15.92 2.92
CA ALA A 24 -0.91 15.67 3.14
C ALA A 24 -0.49 14.29 2.58
N VAL A 25 -1.28 13.24 2.83
CA VAL A 25 -1.03 11.90 2.26
C VAL A 25 -1.18 11.90 0.75
N MET A 26 -2.16 12.65 0.20
CA MET A 26 -2.33 12.78 -1.25
C MET A 26 -1.09 13.43 -1.89
N ASN A 27 -0.62 14.55 -1.34
CA ASN A 27 0.59 15.23 -1.82
C ASN A 27 1.83 14.32 -1.75
N ALA A 28 1.98 13.57 -0.66
CA ALA A 28 3.09 12.61 -0.52
C ALA A 28 3.02 11.50 -1.58
N ALA A 29 1.83 11.00 -1.90
CA ALA A 29 1.63 9.98 -2.94
C ALA A 29 1.86 10.55 -4.36
N GLU A 30 1.49 11.81 -4.62
CA GLU A 30 1.79 12.49 -5.88
C GLU A 30 3.29 12.68 -6.07
N GLN A 31 4.00 13.14 -5.04
CA GLN A 31 5.46 13.26 -5.07
C GLN A 31 6.14 11.91 -5.30
N LEU A 32 5.68 10.86 -4.62
CA LEU A 32 6.18 9.49 -4.84
C LEU A 32 5.95 9.04 -6.28
N ARG A 33 4.74 9.26 -6.83
CA ARG A 33 4.38 8.94 -8.21
C ARG A 33 5.35 9.59 -9.19
N ASP A 34 5.49 10.90 -9.10
CA ASP A 34 6.24 11.69 -10.08
C ASP A 34 7.74 11.40 -9.97
N ALA A 35 8.32 11.46 -8.77
CA ALA A 35 9.74 11.20 -8.56
C ALA A 35 10.14 9.75 -8.91
N SER A 36 9.29 8.75 -8.63
CA SER A 36 9.60 7.37 -9.02
C SER A 36 9.50 7.16 -10.53
N SER A 37 8.59 7.84 -11.23
CA SER A 37 8.46 7.79 -12.68
C SER A 37 9.68 8.41 -13.38
N GLU A 38 10.19 9.52 -12.88
CA GLU A 38 11.41 10.14 -13.39
C GLU A 38 12.64 9.23 -13.31
N LEU A 39 12.67 8.29 -12.35
CA LEU A 39 13.76 7.34 -12.22
C LEU A 39 13.67 6.12 -13.15
N ILE A 40 12.51 5.84 -13.77
CA ILE A 40 12.30 4.64 -14.59
C ILE A 40 13.37 4.47 -15.69
N PRO A 41 13.75 5.50 -16.48
CA PRO A 41 14.79 5.35 -17.51
C PRO A 41 16.15 4.95 -16.93
N SER A 42 16.51 5.50 -15.77
CA SER A 42 17.77 5.17 -15.11
C SER A 42 17.76 3.76 -14.52
N LEU A 43 16.66 3.34 -13.89
CA LEU A 43 16.49 1.98 -13.38
C LEU A 43 16.58 0.93 -14.49
N LEU A 44 15.94 1.16 -15.64
CA LEU A 44 16.02 0.27 -16.80
C LEU A 44 17.43 0.19 -17.38
N ARG A 45 18.17 1.30 -17.41
CA ARG A 45 19.54 1.35 -17.89
C ARG A 45 20.52 0.63 -16.96
N GLU A 46 20.37 0.82 -15.67
CA GLU A 46 21.33 0.36 -14.65
C GLU A 46 21.06 -1.09 -14.20
N CYS A 47 19.82 -1.52 -14.16
CA CYS A 47 19.47 -2.84 -13.67
C CYS A 47 19.09 -3.80 -14.81
N LYS A 48 20.05 -4.58 -15.28
CA LYS A 48 19.89 -5.56 -16.36
C LYS A 48 18.88 -6.70 -16.11
N LYS A 49 18.32 -6.78 -14.92
CA LYS A 49 17.30 -7.78 -14.56
C LYS A 49 15.88 -7.33 -14.86
N ILE A 50 15.70 -6.05 -15.20
CA ILE A 50 14.41 -5.44 -15.46
C ILE A 50 14.33 -4.99 -16.90
N ASP A 51 13.25 -5.35 -17.55
CA ASP A 51 12.96 -4.93 -18.93
C ASP A 51 11.72 -4.03 -19.01
N TRP A 52 10.80 -4.11 -18.05
CA TRP A 52 9.60 -3.29 -17.92
C TRP A 52 9.38 -2.83 -16.48
N ILE A 53 8.98 -1.57 -16.37
CA ILE A 53 8.55 -0.97 -15.11
C ILE A 53 7.20 -0.30 -15.33
N TYR A 54 6.24 -0.62 -14.47
CA TYR A 54 4.96 0.05 -14.36
C TYR A 54 4.91 0.88 -13.09
N ASN A 55 4.33 2.06 -13.15
CA ASN A 55 3.96 2.83 -11.98
C ASN A 55 2.44 2.84 -11.82
N PRO A 56 1.85 1.99 -10.96
CA PRO A 56 0.41 1.99 -10.71
C PRO A 56 -0.14 3.33 -10.22
N LEU A 57 0.70 4.17 -9.63
CA LEU A 57 0.29 5.51 -9.20
C LEU A 57 0.03 6.46 -10.39
N GLU A 58 0.53 6.16 -11.60
CA GLU A 58 0.18 6.91 -12.80
C GLU A 58 -1.11 6.40 -13.42
N TYR A 59 -1.11 5.16 -13.91
CA TYR A 59 -2.20 4.64 -14.73
C TYR A 59 -3.45 4.21 -13.93
N ALA A 60 -3.31 3.99 -12.63
CA ALA A 60 -4.39 3.66 -11.71
C ALA A 60 -4.52 4.70 -10.58
N TRP A 61 -4.24 5.97 -10.89
CA TRP A 61 -4.31 7.06 -9.91
C TRP A 61 -5.70 7.26 -9.34
N ALA A 62 -6.74 7.21 -10.15
CA ALA A 62 -8.10 7.45 -9.69
C ALA A 62 -8.52 6.51 -8.53
N PRO A 63 -8.38 5.18 -8.63
CA PRO A 63 -8.65 4.30 -7.49
C PRO A 63 -7.63 4.46 -6.35
N HIS A 64 -6.37 4.81 -6.61
CA HIS A 64 -5.40 5.08 -5.55
C HIS A 64 -5.76 6.35 -4.75
N ALA A 65 -6.13 7.42 -5.42
CA ALA A 65 -6.59 8.65 -4.79
C ALA A 65 -7.87 8.43 -3.98
N GLU A 66 -8.79 7.60 -4.47
CA GLU A 66 -9.99 7.23 -3.72
C GLU A 66 -9.65 6.39 -2.48
N TRP A 67 -8.68 5.47 -2.59
CA TRP A 67 -8.11 4.77 -1.45
C TRP A 67 -7.61 5.74 -0.37
N ILE A 68 -6.82 6.73 -0.76
CA ILE A 68 -6.31 7.76 0.17
C ILE A 68 -7.47 8.51 0.83
N ARG A 69 -8.44 9.02 0.04
CA ARG A 69 -9.58 9.78 0.57
C ARG A 69 -10.39 9.00 1.60
N ARG A 70 -10.63 7.72 1.34
CA ARG A 70 -11.45 6.87 2.21
C ARG A 70 -10.72 6.40 3.46
N PHE A 71 -9.39 6.26 3.43
CA PHE A 71 -8.68 5.57 4.49
C PHE A 71 -7.70 6.43 5.29
N SER A 72 -7.11 7.49 4.72
CA SER A 72 -6.07 8.24 5.42
C SER A 72 -6.58 9.27 6.44
N GLY A 73 -7.88 9.64 6.40
CA GLY A 73 -8.47 10.68 7.27
C GLY A 73 -9.28 10.15 8.45
N ASN A 74 -9.36 8.86 8.69
CA ASN A 74 -10.31 8.27 9.64
C ASN A 74 -9.71 7.94 11.03
N GLY A 75 -8.47 8.37 11.28
CA GLY A 75 -7.84 8.25 12.60
C GLY A 75 -7.03 6.96 12.81
N ALA A 76 -6.71 6.22 11.74
CA ALA A 76 -5.80 5.08 11.83
C ALA A 76 -4.47 5.48 12.46
N THR A 77 -4.01 4.69 13.42
CA THR A 77 -2.73 4.88 14.11
C THR A 77 -1.73 3.77 13.81
N THR A 78 -2.15 2.72 13.10
CA THR A 78 -1.29 1.61 12.69
C THR A 78 -1.10 1.62 11.17
N LEU A 79 0.16 1.61 10.72
CA LEU A 79 0.55 1.52 9.32
C LEU A 79 1.06 0.11 9.00
N LEU A 80 0.44 -0.54 8.02
CA LEU A 80 0.97 -1.77 7.42
C LEU A 80 1.79 -1.42 6.18
N VAL A 81 3.03 -1.89 6.12
CA VAL A 81 3.95 -1.60 5.02
C VAL A 81 4.26 -2.87 4.24
N GLY A 82 3.88 -2.91 2.96
CA GLY A 82 4.28 -3.93 2.00
C GLY A 82 5.58 -3.59 1.28
N MET A 83 6.04 -4.48 0.40
CA MET A 83 7.27 -4.26 -0.37
C MET A 83 7.01 -3.40 -1.62
N ASN A 84 6.26 -3.93 -2.58
CA ASN A 84 5.96 -3.29 -3.87
C ASN A 84 4.70 -3.90 -4.49
N PRO A 85 4.12 -3.27 -5.51
CA PRO A 85 2.96 -3.81 -6.21
C PRO A 85 3.21 -5.23 -6.72
N GLY A 86 2.24 -6.09 -6.47
CA GLY A 86 2.04 -7.35 -7.14
C GLY A 86 0.90 -7.22 -8.16
N HIS A 87 0.38 -8.37 -8.60
CA HIS A 87 -0.71 -8.45 -9.54
C HIS A 87 -1.97 -7.68 -9.08
N GLY A 88 -2.25 -7.66 -7.79
CA GLY A 88 -3.40 -6.97 -7.22
C GLY A 88 -3.33 -5.45 -7.37
N MET A 89 -2.38 -4.79 -6.69
CA MET A 89 -2.22 -3.34 -6.82
C MET A 89 -1.87 -2.92 -8.26
N GLY A 90 -1.11 -3.76 -8.98
CA GLY A 90 -0.80 -3.49 -10.38
C GLY A 90 -2.04 -3.39 -11.29
N ASN A 91 -3.15 -4.05 -10.95
CA ASN A 91 -4.42 -3.91 -11.65
C ASN A 91 -5.34 -2.85 -11.04
N THR A 92 -5.34 -2.67 -9.73
CA THR A 92 -6.37 -1.90 -9.03
C THR A 92 -5.90 -0.54 -8.53
N GLY A 93 -4.59 -0.28 -8.48
CA GLY A 93 -4.04 0.92 -7.84
C GLY A 93 -4.09 0.91 -6.31
N VAL A 94 -4.82 -0.04 -5.69
CA VAL A 94 -4.99 -0.12 -4.24
C VAL A 94 -3.92 -1.04 -3.62
N PRO A 95 -3.25 -0.64 -2.53
CA PRO A 95 -2.26 -1.49 -1.86
C PRO A 95 -2.85 -2.84 -1.45
N PHE A 96 -2.17 -3.95 -1.81
CA PHE A 96 -2.69 -5.32 -1.65
C PHE A 96 -4.08 -5.54 -2.28
N GLY A 97 -4.45 -4.75 -3.30
CA GLY A 97 -5.79 -4.72 -3.88
C GLY A 97 -6.12 -5.97 -4.67
N CYS A 98 -6.76 -6.97 -4.06
CA CYS A 98 -7.45 -8.01 -4.79
C CYS A 98 -8.72 -7.42 -5.44
N PRO A 99 -8.99 -7.59 -6.75
CA PRO A 99 -10.13 -6.97 -7.43
C PRO A 99 -11.48 -7.18 -6.73
N GLU A 100 -11.73 -8.40 -6.24
CA GLU A 100 -12.90 -8.76 -5.46
C GLU A 100 -13.00 -7.92 -4.16
N GLN A 101 -11.91 -7.85 -3.39
CA GLN A 101 -11.92 -7.11 -2.12
C GLN A 101 -12.02 -5.59 -2.34
N VAL A 102 -11.38 -5.09 -3.39
CA VAL A 102 -11.47 -3.66 -3.75
C VAL A 102 -12.89 -3.27 -4.12
N ARG A 103 -13.60 -4.15 -4.86
CA ARG A 103 -14.99 -3.92 -5.26
C ARG A 103 -15.96 -4.13 -4.09
N ASP A 104 -15.89 -5.27 -3.40
CA ASP A 104 -16.96 -5.75 -2.52
C ASP A 104 -16.78 -5.32 -1.06
N LEU A 105 -15.52 -5.22 -0.58
CA LEU A 105 -15.22 -4.77 0.78
C LEU A 105 -14.89 -3.28 0.84
N LEU A 106 -13.99 -2.81 -0.05
CA LEU A 106 -13.53 -1.43 -0.01
C LEU A 106 -14.47 -0.48 -0.77
N GLU A 107 -15.36 -1.01 -1.60
CA GLU A 107 -16.35 -0.28 -2.40
C GLU A 107 -15.70 0.79 -3.32
N ILE A 108 -14.45 0.54 -3.74
CA ILE A 108 -13.73 1.39 -4.70
C ILE A 108 -14.05 0.86 -6.09
N THR A 109 -15.05 1.45 -6.73
CA THR A 109 -15.61 1.00 -8.02
C THR A 109 -15.78 2.15 -8.98
N ASN A 110 -16.01 1.82 -10.26
CA ASN A 110 -16.33 2.79 -11.32
C ASN A 110 -15.26 3.87 -11.55
N LEU A 111 -14.01 3.56 -11.23
CA LEU A 111 -12.88 4.45 -11.43
C LEU A 111 -11.99 3.95 -12.57
N GLU A 112 -11.45 4.88 -13.31
CA GLU A 112 -10.68 4.59 -14.50
C GLU A 112 -9.29 4.06 -14.14
N VAL A 113 -8.89 3.01 -14.87
CA VAL A 113 -7.55 2.44 -14.84
C VAL A 113 -7.08 2.34 -16.29
N HIS A 114 -6.03 3.08 -16.62
CA HIS A 114 -5.46 3.10 -17.96
C HIS A 114 -4.48 1.94 -18.19
N GLN A 115 -4.03 1.78 -19.44
CA GLN A 115 -2.93 0.87 -19.73
C GLN A 115 -1.59 1.61 -19.55
N PRO A 116 -0.58 0.98 -18.94
CA PRO A 116 0.76 1.55 -18.91
C PRO A 116 1.37 1.58 -20.32
N ASN A 117 2.26 2.52 -20.57
CA ASN A 117 2.99 2.64 -21.83
C ASN A 117 4.50 2.74 -21.54
N PRO A 118 5.33 1.82 -22.05
CA PRO A 118 5.00 0.64 -22.87
C PRO A 118 4.28 -0.48 -22.11
N LEU A 119 3.43 -1.23 -22.81
CA LEU A 119 2.70 -2.37 -22.28
C LEU A 119 3.49 -3.68 -22.49
N HIS A 120 3.71 -4.44 -21.41
CA HIS A 120 4.29 -5.78 -21.48
C HIS A 120 3.25 -6.78 -22.02
N PRO A 121 3.57 -7.59 -23.07
CA PRO A 121 2.57 -8.47 -23.73
C PRO A 121 1.87 -9.46 -22.78
N LYS A 122 2.55 -9.90 -21.72
CA LYS A 122 2.03 -10.87 -20.74
C LYS A 122 1.47 -10.23 -19.47
N ARG A 123 1.43 -8.89 -19.39
CA ARG A 123 1.04 -8.15 -18.19
C ARG A 123 0.07 -7.01 -18.51
N PRO A 124 -1.06 -7.32 -19.18
CA PRO A 124 -2.11 -6.32 -19.36
C PRO A 124 -2.69 -5.89 -18.00
N VAL A 125 -3.11 -4.65 -17.91
CA VAL A 125 -3.79 -4.09 -16.75
C VAL A 125 -5.30 -4.13 -17.03
N LEU A 126 -6.04 -4.87 -16.23
CA LEU A 126 -7.47 -5.15 -16.44
C LEU A 126 -8.38 -4.47 -15.40
N GLY A 127 -7.81 -3.72 -14.48
CA GLY A 127 -8.57 -3.08 -13.41
C GLY A 127 -9.33 -4.10 -12.56
N LEU A 128 -10.53 -3.73 -12.15
CA LEU A 128 -11.44 -4.61 -11.40
C LEU A 128 -12.00 -5.78 -12.23
N LYS A 129 -11.83 -5.75 -13.55
CA LYS A 129 -12.22 -6.86 -14.44
C LYS A 129 -11.19 -7.97 -14.48
N CYS A 130 -10.06 -7.82 -13.78
CA CYS A 130 -9.04 -8.85 -13.72
C CYS A 130 -9.60 -10.13 -13.06
N PRO A 131 -9.66 -11.26 -13.82
CA PRO A 131 -10.25 -12.49 -13.29
C PRO A 131 -9.32 -13.23 -12.33
N LYS A 132 -8.03 -12.87 -12.34
CA LYS A 132 -7.02 -13.56 -11.56
C LYS A 132 -7.05 -13.07 -10.11
N PRO A 133 -7.33 -13.96 -9.13
CA PRO A 133 -7.31 -13.58 -7.73
C PRO A 133 -5.89 -13.21 -7.28
N GLU A 134 -5.79 -12.20 -6.41
CA GLU A 134 -4.56 -11.86 -5.72
C GLU A 134 -4.61 -12.42 -4.29
N ILE A 135 -3.84 -13.48 -4.06
CA ILE A 135 -3.94 -14.27 -2.83
C ILE A 135 -3.42 -13.50 -1.61
N SER A 136 -2.37 -12.70 -1.77
CA SER A 136 -1.81 -11.94 -0.65
C SER A 136 -2.78 -10.89 -0.15
N GLY A 137 -3.36 -10.14 -1.07
CA GLY A 137 -4.38 -9.13 -0.75
C GLY A 137 -5.65 -9.76 -0.18
N ARG A 138 -6.12 -10.86 -0.78
CA ARG A 138 -7.28 -11.59 -0.23
C ARG A 138 -7.03 -12.00 1.22
N ARG A 139 -5.84 -12.54 1.56
CA ARG A 139 -5.51 -12.94 2.94
C ARG A 139 -5.51 -11.74 3.90
N ILE A 140 -4.89 -10.63 3.51
CA ILE A 140 -4.85 -9.42 4.35
C ILE A 140 -6.26 -8.87 4.55
N TRP A 141 -6.96 -8.57 3.47
CA TRP A 141 -8.27 -7.93 3.55
C TRP A 141 -9.33 -8.81 4.23
N SER A 142 -9.33 -10.14 3.97
CA SER A 142 -10.24 -11.04 4.67
C SER A 142 -9.96 -11.13 6.16
N SER A 143 -8.69 -11.13 6.60
CA SER A 143 -8.34 -11.11 8.01
C SER A 143 -8.76 -9.80 8.67
N LEU A 144 -8.51 -8.65 8.01
CA LEU A 144 -8.94 -7.34 8.51
C LEU A 144 -10.47 -7.24 8.59
N ALA A 145 -11.19 -7.73 7.58
CA ALA A 145 -12.65 -7.77 7.59
C ALA A 145 -13.20 -8.67 8.71
N GLN A 146 -12.56 -9.83 8.93
CA GLN A 146 -12.94 -10.72 10.02
C GLN A 146 -12.75 -10.06 11.41
N ARG A 147 -11.66 -9.29 11.58
CA ARG A 147 -11.35 -8.63 12.86
C ARG A 147 -12.18 -7.38 13.10
N TYR A 148 -12.32 -6.52 12.10
CA TYR A 148 -12.92 -5.18 12.25
C TYR A 148 -14.33 -5.05 11.66
N GLY A 149 -14.76 -5.98 10.82
CA GLY A 149 -16.08 -6.01 10.21
C GLY A 149 -16.16 -5.27 8.88
N SER A 150 -16.06 -3.94 8.87
CA SER A 150 -16.25 -3.12 7.66
C SER A 150 -14.99 -2.34 7.25
N ALA A 151 -14.95 -1.90 6.00
CA ALA A 151 -13.90 -1.02 5.50
C ALA A 151 -13.77 0.27 6.33
N HIS A 152 -14.89 0.82 6.77
CA HIS A 152 -14.89 2.02 7.63
C HIS A 152 -14.19 1.74 8.97
N LEU A 153 -14.50 0.66 9.65
CA LEU A 153 -13.86 0.29 10.92
C LEU A 153 -12.38 -0.06 10.74
N ILE A 154 -12.03 -0.72 9.62
CA ILE A 154 -10.62 -0.95 9.27
C ILE A 154 -9.90 0.40 9.14
N SER A 155 -10.46 1.37 8.43
CA SER A 155 -9.84 2.67 8.18
C SER A 155 -9.67 3.54 9.42
N GLN A 156 -10.37 3.25 10.50
CA GLN A 156 -10.17 3.90 11.81
C GLN A 156 -8.96 3.37 12.58
N THR A 157 -8.44 2.22 12.18
CA THR A 157 -7.36 1.53 12.91
C THR A 157 -6.12 1.32 12.05
N ILE A 158 -6.31 0.93 10.78
CA ILE A 158 -5.26 0.48 9.87
C ILE A 158 -5.23 1.33 8.61
N TYR A 159 -4.02 1.76 8.24
CA TYR A 159 -3.69 2.24 6.90
C TYR A 159 -2.65 1.32 6.25
N ILE A 160 -2.69 1.15 4.94
CA ILE A 160 -1.80 0.22 4.22
C ILE A 160 -1.10 0.96 3.09
N VAL A 161 0.22 0.75 2.96
CA VAL A 161 1.01 1.25 1.82
C VAL A 161 1.99 0.18 1.35
N ASN A 162 2.52 0.34 0.14
CA ASN A 162 3.75 -0.32 -0.26
C ASN A 162 4.92 0.66 -0.14
N HIS A 163 6.09 0.18 0.30
CA HIS A 163 7.30 0.99 0.35
C HIS A 163 7.68 1.48 -1.05
N CYS A 164 7.86 0.58 -2.02
CA CYS A 164 8.14 0.91 -3.41
C CYS A 164 6.85 0.93 -4.23
N PRO A 165 6.57 1.96 -5.05
CA PRO A 165 5.35 2.03 -5.86
C PRO A 165 5.46 1.25 -7.17
N LEU A 166 6.65 0.83 -7.60
CA LEU A 166 6.91 0.29 -8.92
C LEU A 166 6.64 -1.20 -9.03
N TRP A 167 5.98 -1.59 -10.10
CA TRP A 167 5.74 -2.98 -10.49
C TRP A 167 6.65 -3.34 -11.66
N MET A 168 7.65 -4.21 -11.42
CA MET A 168 8.77 -4.43 -12.32
C MET A 168 8.81 -5.85 -12.86
N PHE A 169 9.21 -6.01 -14.13
CA PHE A 169 9.25 -7.29 -14.81
C PHE A 169 10.52 -7.49 -15.62
N ASN A 170 10.89 -8.75 -15.80
CA ASN A 170 11.81 -9.14 -16.85
C ASN A 170 11.03 -9.45 -18.14
N GLN A 171 11.76 -9.75 -19.22
CA GLN A 171 11.21 -10.07 -20.55
C GLN A 171 10.21 -11.24 -20.55
N SER A 172 10.35 -12.20 -19.66
CA SER A 172 9.37 -13.30 -19.54
C SER A 172 8.08 -12.91 -18.80
N GLY A 173 8.02 -11.69 -18.25
CA GLY A 173 6.93 -11.19 -17.40
C GLY A 173 7.02 -11.66 -15.96
N LYS A 174 8.16 -12.18 -15.52
CA LYS A 174 8.39 -12.52 -14.11
C LYS A 174 8.56 -11.25 -13.30
N ASN A 175 7.86 -11.16 -12.16
CA ASN A 175 7.99 -10.03 -11.25
C ASN A 175 9.41 -9.95 -10.66
N ILE A 176 9.99 -8.76 -10.70
CA ILE A 176 11.26 -8.42 -10.06
C ILE A 176 10.96 -7.49 -8.89
N THR A 177 11.51 -7.79 -7.74
CA THR A 177 11.25 -7.07 -6.50
C THR A 177 12.39 -6.08 -6.18
N PRO A 178 12.14 -5.01 -5.42
CA PRO A 178 13.13 -3.96 -5.13
C PRO A 178 14.43 -4.48 -4.51
N ASP A 179 14.39 -5.56 -3.75
CA ASP A 179 15.58 -6.19 -3.16
C ASP A 179 16.53 -6.85 -4.19
N LYS A 180 16.13 -6.92 -5.46
CA LYS A 180 16.92 -7.45 -6.57
C LYS A 180 17.56 -6.35 -7.43
N LEU A 181 17.21 -5.10 -7.15
CA LEU A 181 17.75 -3.94 -7.86
C LEU A 181 19.18 -3.63 -7.39
N THR A 182 19.94 -3.02 -8.26
CA THR A 182 21.32 -2.59 -8.01
C THR A 182 21.59 -1.28 -8.73
N GLY A 183 22.58 -0.52 -8.26
CA GLY A 183 23.00 0.71 -8.89
C GLY A 183 22.53 1.98 -8.18
N PRO A 184 23.05 3.15 -8.57
CA PRO A 184 22.72 4.45 -7.97
C PRO A 184 21.24 4.81 -8.04
N ALA A 185 20.57 4.56 -9.16
CA ALA A 185 19.13 4.82 -9.28
C ALA A 185 18.30 4.04 -8.26
N THR A 186 18.76 2.86 -7.83
CA THR A 186 18.10 2.09 -6.76
C THR A 186 18.20 2.77 -5.40
N GLN A 187 19.33 3.42 -5.12
CA GLN A 187 19.49 4.18 -3.88
C GLN A 187 18.59 5.42 -3.87
N CYS A 188 18.52 6.14 -5.00
CA CYS A 188 17.60 7.26 -5.16
C CYS A 188 16.13 6.82 -4.97
N LEU A 189 15.73 5.71 -5.60
CA LEU A 189 14.39 5.14 -5.41
C LEU A 189 14.12 4.81 -3.94
N GLY A 190 15.10 4.22 -3.25
CA GLY A 190 15.01 3.92 -1.82
C GLY A 190 14.76 5.18 -0.98
N SER A 191 15.49 6.26 -1.26
CA SER A 191 15.32 7.55 -0.56
C SER A 191 13.91 8.11 -0.78
N ILE A 192 13.44 8.18 -2.03
CA ILE A 192 12.09 8.66 -2.38
C ILE A 192 11.00 7.84 -1.67
N CYS A 193 11.16 6.50 -1.64
CA CYS A 193 10.23 5.62 -0.94
C CYS A 193 10.24 5.85 0.58
N ASN A 194 11.40 6.10 1.16
CA ASN A 194 11.55 6.42 2.58
C ASN A 194 10.90 7.76 2.94
N ASP A 195 11.11 8.78 2.11
CA ASP A 195 10.51 10.11 2.30
C ASP A 195 8.97 10.03 2.28
N HIS A 196 8.41 9.23 1.36
CA HIS A 196 6.97 8.96 1.35
C HIS A 196 6.48 8.29 2.64
N LEU A 197 7.17 7.25 3.14
CA LEU A 197 6.78 6.60 4.40
C LEU A 197 6.81 7.57 5.58
N LEU A 198 7.85 8.39 5.68
CA LEU A 198 7.98 9.41 6.72
C LEU A 198 6.85 10.43 6.64
N ALA A 199 6.53 10.91 5.44
CA ALA A 199 5.44 11.85 5.22
C ALA A 199 4.06 11.27 5.60
N VAL A 200 3.79 10.00 5.27
CA VAL A 200 2.55 9.30 5.65
C VAL A 200 2.45 9.14 7.17
N VAL A 201 3.55 8.73 7.82
CA VAL A 201 3.59 8.56 9.29
C VAL A 201 3.31 9.87 10.01
N ASP A 202 3.91 10.97 9.56
CA ASP A 202 3.70 12.30 10.10
C ASP A 202 2.27 12.79 9.86
N ALA A 203 1.82 12.77 8.61
CA ALA A 203 0.50 13.25 8.20
C ALA A 203 -0.66 12.57 8.93
N MET A 204 -0.53 11.30 9.25
CA MET A 204 -1.55 10.49 9.93
C MET A 204 -1.30 10.34 11.42
N SER A 205 -0.20 10.87 11.97
CA SER A 205 0.21 10.68 13.38
C SER A 205 0.26 9.20 13.77
N ILE A 206 0.84 8.38 12.91
CA ILE A 206 0.99 6.93 13.12
C ILE A 206 1.80 6.67 14.39
N LYS A 207 1.35 5.70 15.18
CA LYS A 207 1.99 5.28 16.43
C LYS A 207 2.71 3.94 16.28
N ARG A 208 2.24 3.12 15.35
CA ARG A 208 2.73 1.76 15.15
C ARG A 208 2.92 1.46 13.67
N VAL A 209 4.05 0.82 13.33
CA VAL A 209 4.35 0.41 11.96
C VAL A 209 4.65 -1.08 11.91
N ILE A 210 3.94 -1.82 11.04
CA ILE A 210 4.07 -3.26 10.88
C ILE A 210 4.56 -3.58 9.46
N GLY A 211 5.75 -4.19 9.38
CA GLY A 211 6.32 -4.65 8.12
C GLY A 211 5.71 -5.99 7.66
N ILE A 212 5.19 -6.05 6.44
CA ILE A 212 4.68 -7.28 5.82
C ILE A 212 5.79 -7.92 4.99
N GLY A 213 6.43 -8.93 5.55
CA GLY A 213 7.58 -9.61 4.97
C GLY A 213 8.93 -8.99 5.35
N ARG A 214 10.00 -9.73 5.14
CA ARG A 214 11.36 -9.37 5.59
C ARG A 214 11.91 -8.10 4.95
N TYR A 215 11.56 -7.81 3.71
CA TYR A 215 11.98 -6.57 3.08
C TYR A 215 11.39 -5.36 3.81
N ALA A 216 10.07 -5.34 3.94
CA ALA A 216 9.37 -4.24 4.61
C ALA A 216 9.81 -4.10 6.07
N GLN A 217 9.99 -5.21 6.79
CA GLN A 217 10.54 -5.20 8.14
C GLN A 217 11.86 -4.42 8.21
N ARG A 218 12.84 -4.74 7.32
CA ARG A 218 14.14 -4.06 7.33
C ARG A 218 14.04 -2.56 7.06
N GLN A 219 13.13 -2.14 6.15
CA GLN A 219 12.91 -0.72 5.87
C GLN A 219 12.30 0.00 7.09
N VAL A 220 11.29 -0.60 7.69
CA VAL A 220 10.60 -0.08 8.89
C VAL A 220 11.59 0.02 10.07
N ASP A 221 12.36 -1.04 10.33
CA ASP A 221 13.36 -1.07 11.41
C ASP A 221 14.48 -0.01 11.21
N ALA A 222 14.80 0.30 9.96
CA ALA A 222 15.81 1.32 9.65
C ALA A 222 15.28 2.75 9.86
N LEU A 223 14.02 3.01 9.47
CA LEU A 223 13.44 4.36 9.46
C LEU A 223 12.86 4.79 10.80
N PHE A 224 12.19 3.89 11.52
CA PHE A 224 11.37 4.26 12.67
C PHE A 224 11.96 3.71 13.98
N LYS A 225 12.71 4.54 14.69
CA LYS A 225 13.32 4.16 15.97
C LYS A 225 12.45 4.47 17.21
N ASN A 226 11.51 5.39 17.05
CA ASN A 226 10.71 5.93 18.15
C ASN A 226 9.23 5.52 18.07
N LEU A 227 8.89 4.60 17.16
CA LEU A 227 7.54 4.06 17.02
C LEU A 227 7.49 2.61 17.49
N GLU A 228 6.31 2.15 17.78
CA GLU A 228 6.08 0.72 18.01
C GLU A 228 6.21 -0.03 16.68
N LEU A 229 7.06 -1.07 16.65
CA LEU A 229 7.34 -1.82 15.45
C LEU A 229 6.88 -3.27 15.58
N GLY A 230 6.31 -3.77 14.49
CA GLY A 230 5.92 -5.17 14.35
C GLY A 230 6.29 -5.72 12.97
N TRP A 231 6.17 -7.02 12.80
CA TRP A 231 6.30 -7.63 11.50
C TRP A 231 5.55 -8.96 11.41
N VAL A 232 5.17 -9.32 10.19
CA VAL A 232 4.55 -10.61 9.88
C VAL A 232 5.16 -11.16 8.58
N PRO A 233 5.32 -12.49 8.43
CA PRO A 233 5.74 -13.07 7.15
C PRO A 233 4.82 -12.65 6.01
N HIS A 234 5.37 -12.53 4.79
CA HIS A 234 4.58 -12.13 3.63
C HIS A 234 3.49 -13.17 3.32
N PRO A 235 2.24 -12.77 3.05
CA PRO A 235 1.11 -13.67 2.81
C PRO A 235 1.12 -14.38 1.44
N SER A 236 2.15 -14.18 0.63
CA SER A 236 2.25 -14.77 -0.70
C SER A 236 2.26 -16.31 -0.67
N PRO A 237 1.63 -16.97 -1.65
CA PRO A 237 1.75 -18.41 -1.84
C PRO A 237 3.18 -18.90 -2.03
N ALA A 238 4.10 -18.03 -2.45
CA ALA A 238 5.53 -18.35 -2.54
C ALA A 238 6.22 -18.41 -1.17
N SER A 239 5.58 -17.94 -0.09
CA SER A 239 6.09 -18.04 1.26
C SER A 239 5.68 -19.38 1.88
N PRO A 240 6.63 -20.27 2.26
CA PRO A 240 6.29 -21.56 2.87
C PRO A 240 5.45 -21.41 4.14
N PHE A 241 5.76 -20.43 4.97
CA PHE A 241 5.00 -20.16 6.20
C PHE A 241 3.54 -19.78 5.92
N ALA A 242 3.30 -18.98 4.87
CA ALA A 242 1.96 -18.52 4.53
C ALA A 242 1.01 -19.65 4.08
N ASN A 243 1.54 -20.82 3.74
CA ASN A 243 0.75 -21.96 3.29
C ASN A 243 0.58 -23.05 4.35
N ARG A 244 1.26 -22.95 5.50
CA ARG A 244 1.13 -23.93 6.58
C ARG A 244 -0.31 -24.00 7.06
N ASN A 245 -0.77 -25.22 7.29
CA ASN A 245 -2.14 -25.50 7.76
C ASN A 245 -3.22 -24.74 6.95
N GLY A 246 -3.09 -24.74 5.60
CA GLY A 246 -4.03 -24.03 4.73
C GLY A 246 -4.04 -22.50 4.93
N GLY A 247 -2.94 -21.95 5.43
CA GLY A 247 -2.81 -20.52 5.75
C GLY A 247 -3.25 -20.12 7.16
N ALA A 248 -3.66 -21.08 8.00
CA ALA A 248 -4.10 -20.78 9.37
C ALA A 248 -2.96 -20.22 10.24
N ASP A 249 -1.74 -20.73 10.09
CA ASP A 249 -0.58 -20.25 10.86
C ASP A 249 -0.26 -18.79 10.51
N TRP A 250 -0.38 -18.41 9.24
CA TRP A 250 -0.19 -17.02 8.83
C TRP A 250 -1.28 -16.12 9.40
N ARG A 251 -2.55 -16.53 9.32
CA ARG A 251 -3.66 -15.75 9.91
C ARG A 251 -3.46 -15.52 11.38
N ARG A 252 -3.10 -16.56 12.14
CA ARG A 252 -2.80 -16.44 13.58
C ARG A 252 -1.65 -15.45 13.83
N ALA A 253 -0.56 -15.54 13.10
CA ALA A 253 0.56 -14.61 13.25
C ALA A 253 0.16 -13.17 12.89
N PHE A 254 -0.71 -12.97 11.90
CA PHE A 254 -1.22 -11.65 11.54
C PHE A 254 -2.14 -11.09 12.62
N GLU A 255 -3.06 -11.90 13.17
CA GLU A 255 -3.89 -11.50 14.31
C GLU A 255 -3.04 -11.10 15.52
N MET A 256 -2.08 -11.93 15.91
CA MET A 256 -1.19 -11.65 17.07
C MET A 256 -0.44 -10.32 16.89
N VAL A 257 0.05 -10.02 15.67
CA VAL A 257 0.74 -8.75 15.45
C VAL A 257 -0.21 -7.55 15.41
N LEU A 258 -1.51 -7.73 15.29
CA LEU A 258 -2.51 -6.65 15.37
C LEU A 258 -3.05 -6.44 16.80
N GLU A 259 -2.81 -7.36 17.73
CA GLU A 259 -3.30 -7.29 19.12
C GLU A 259 -2.45 -6.38 20.02
N HIS A 260 -1.19 -6.25 19.71
CA HIS A 260 -0.23 -5.43 20.45
C HIS A 260 -0.04 -4.09 19.75
#